data_0a2de27dd5668d7f57a4b946b2be3e00
#
_entry.id   0a2de27dd5668d7f57a4b946b2be3e00
#
_cell.length_a   1.000
_cell.length_b   1.000
_cell.length_c   1.000
_cell.angle_alpha   90.00
_cell.angle_beta   90.00
_cell.angle_gamma   90.00
#
_symmetry.space_group_name_H-M   'P 1'
#
loop_
_entity.id
_entity.type
_entity.pdbx_description
1 polymer ?
#
loop_
_entity_poly.entity_id
_entity_poly.type
_entity_poly.pdbx_seq_one_letter_code
_entity_poly.pdbx_strand_id
1 'polypeptide(L)'
;MKIKSFLLIILFFIISKIHISFADEAKMTKGFEIFNETAACAACHVLKAAGSEGNIGPNLDTVAGLNYDSVMDIVTHGLGVMPAFGEDEILTKEEIDIVSFYVANSAGK
;
A
#
# COMPACT_ATOMS: atom_id res chain seq x y z
N MET A 1 -20.08 41.01 -4.14
CA MET A 1 -20.30 40.09 -3.01
C MET A 1 -20.37 38.62 -3.40
N LYS A 2 -21.14 38.25 -4.43
CA LYS A 2 -21.25 36.83 -4.89
C LYS A 2 -19.96 36.23 -5.45
N ILE A 3 -19.08 37.03 -6.07
CA ILE A 3 -17.79 36.58 -6.63
C ILE A 3 -16.80 36.23 -5.54
N LYS A 4 -16.76 36.93 -4.39
CA LYS A 4 -15.87 36.65 -3.27
C LYS A 4 -16.23 35.32 -2.59
N SER A 5 -17.51 34.98 -2.42
CA SER A 5 -17.97 33.70 -1.88
C SER A 5 -17.64 32.55 -2.83
N PHE A 6 -17.78 32.74 -4.14
CA PHE A 6 -17.46 31.75 -5.15
C PHE A 6 -15.96 31.42 -5.21
N LEU A 7 -15.09 32.45 -5.11
CA LEU A 7 -13.65 32.30 -5.04
C LEU A 7 -13.20 31.55 -3.77
N LEU A 8 -13.84 31.82 -2.62
CA LEU A 8 -13.57 31.11 -1.36
C LEU A 8 -13.93 29.62 -1.44
N ILE A 9 -15.05 29.28 -2.08
CA ILE A 9 -15.50 27.91 -2.28
C ILE A 9 -14.51 27.14 -3.18
N ILE A 10 -14.07 27.75 -4.29
CA ILE A 10 -13.09 27.16 -5.20
C ILE A 10 -11.75 26.92 -4.49
N LEU A 11 -11.29 27.89 -3.70
CA LEU A 11 -10.06 27.78 -2.93
C LEU A 11 -10.14 26.63 -1.91
N PHE A 12 -11.27 26.47 -1.23
CA PHE A 12 -11.51 25.38 -0.29
C PHE A 12 -11.45 24.00 -0.96
N PHE A 13 -12.05 23.84 -2.16
CA PHE A 13 -11.98 22.59 -2.93
C PHE A 13 -10.58 22.25 -3.43
N ILE A 14 -9.78 23.24 -3.79
CA ILE A 14 -8.39 23.06 -4.25
C ILE A 14 -7.51 22.57 -3.09
N ILE A 15 -7.64 23.16 -1.91
CA ILE A 15 -6.87 22.78 -0.70
C ILE A 15 -7.23 21.34 -0.26
N SER A 16 -8.50 20.97 -0.34
CA SER A 16 -8.99 19.62 -0.02
C SER A 16 -8.34 18.53 -0.90
N LYS A 17 -8.16 18.80 -2.19
CA LYS A 17 -7.51 17.85 -3.12
C LYS A 17 -6.01 17.70 -2.87
N ILE A 18 -5.34 18.75 -2.46
CA ILE A 18 -3.91 18.73 -2.15
C ILE A 18 -3.63 17.83 -0.93
N HIS A 19 -4.48 17.88 0.10
CA HIS A 19 -4.31 17.05 1.29
C HIS A 19 -4.43 15.55 1.02
N ILE A 20 -5.34 15.14 0.14
CA ILE A 20 -5.52 13.74 -0.26
C ILE A 20 -4.27 13.22 -0.99
N SER A 21 -3.69 14.02 -1.89
CA SER A 21 -2.49 13.64 -2.64
C SER A 21 -1.26 13.42 -1.74
N PHE A 22 -1.05 14.27 -0.74
CA PHE A 22 0.05 14.12 0.23
C PHE A 22 -0.12 12.89 1.14
N ALA A 23 -1.33 12.58 1.57
CA ALA A 23 -1.62 11.42 2.40
C ALA A 23 -1.33 10.11 1.65
N ASP A 24 -1.73 10.00 0.37
CA ASP A 24 -1.47 8.83 -0.46
C ASP A 24 0.03 8.65 -0.76
N GLU A 25 0.74 9.72 -1.05
CA GLU A 25 2.19 9.69 -1.27
C GLU A 25 2.95 9.25 -0.02
N ALA A 26 2.61 9.77 1.15
CA ALA A 26 3.18 9.36 2.43
C ALA A 26 2.90 7.87 2.72
N LYS A 27 1.70 7.40 2.42
CA LYS A 27 1.30 5.99 2.57
C LYS A 27 2.08 5.09 1.61
N MET A 28 2.32 5.50 0.37
CA MET A 28 3.15 4.76 -0.59
C MET A 28 4.61 4.68 -0.14
N THR A 29 5.18 5.76 0.38
CA THR A 29 6.55 5.79 0.91
C THR A 29 6.70 4.86 2.11
N LYS A 30 5.77 4.90 3.06
CA LYS A 30 5.80 4.02 4.22
C LYS A 30 5.55 2.56 3.84
N GLY A 31 4.67 2.31 2.89
CA GLY A 31 4.43 0.97 2.36
C GLY A 31 5.65 0.36 1.70
N PHE A 32 6.40 1.14 0.94
CA PHE A 32 7.70 0.73 0.37
C PHE A 32 8.69 0.31 1.48
N GLU A 33 8.80 1.09 2.55
CA GLU A 33 9.64 0.77 3.70
C GLU A 33 9.21 -0.53 4.39
N ILE A 34 7.91 -0.71 4.64
CA ILE A 34 7.38 -1.94 5.26
C ILE A 34 7.68 -3.15 4.38
N PHE A 35 7.45 -3.04 3.08
CA PHE A 35 7.66 -4.11 2.10
C PHE A 35 9.13 -4.55 2.03
N ASN A 36 10.06 -3.62 2.01
CA ASN A 36 11.49 -3.91 1.85
C ASN A 36 12.22 -4.20 3.16
N GLU A 37 11.81 -3.56 4.27
CA GLU A 37 12.59 -3.56 5.51
C GLU A 37 11.82 -4.19 6.68
N THR A 38 10.67 -3.63 7.05
CA THR A 38 9.98 -4.03 8.28
C THR A 38 9.46 -5.45 8.23
N ALA A 39 8.76 -5.83 7.17
CA ALA A 39 8.21 -7.17 6.96
C ALA A 39 9.05 -8.04 6.02
N ALA A 40 10.00 -7.45 5.33
CA ALA A 40 10.88 -8.11 4.37
C ALA A 40 10.14 -8.92 3.29
N CYS A 41 9.01 -8.44 2.82
CA CYS A 41 8.23 -9.07 1.72
C CYS A 41 9.09 -9.26 0.46
N ALA A 42 10.02 -8.33 0.24
CA ALA A 42 10.99 -8.35 -0.86
C ALA A 42 11.89 -9.59 -0.88
N ALA A 43 12.10 -10.24 0.27
CA ALA A 43 12.90 -11.45 0.34
C ALA A 43 12.25 -12.65 -0.38
N CYS A 44 10.92 -12.64 -0.48
CA CYS A 44 10.14 -13.75 -1.05
C CYS A 44 9.42 -13.39 -2.35
N HIS A 45 9.08 -12.13 -2.57
CA HIS A 45 8.25 -11.70 -3.69
C HIS A 45 8.98 -10.79 -4.67
N VAL A 46 8.72 -11.02 -5.97
CA VAL A 46 9.02 -10.04 -7.02
C VAL A 46 7.96 -8.93 -6.97
N LEU A 47 8.40 -7.69 -6.88
CA LEU A 47 7.62 -6.50 -7.09
C LEU A 47 8.54 -5.43 -7.72
N LYS A 48 8.34 -5.14 -8.99
CA LYS A 48 9.20 -4.23 -9.77
C LYS A 48 9.29 -2.84 -9.13
N ALA A 49 8.16 -2.30 -8.67
CA ALA A 49 8.11 -1.00 -8.02
C ALA A 49 8.97 -0.92 -6.74
N ALA A 50 9.16 -2.05 -6.05
CA ALA A 50 10.00 -2.16 -4.86
C ALA A 50 11.46 -2.53 -5.18
N GLY A 51 11.78 -2.82 -6.44
CA GLY A 51 13.10 -3.33 -6.84
C GLY A 51 13.40 -4.74 -6.31
N SER A 52 12.38 -5.52 -5.95
CA SER A 52 12.56 -6.84 -5.35
C SER A 52 12.53 -7.97 -6.39
N GLU A 53 13.35 -8.98 -6.14
CA GLU A 53 13.54 -10.12 -7.04
C GLU A 53 13.39 -11.48 -6.32
N GLY A 54 12.75 -11.50 -5.14
CA GLY A 54 12.51 -12.73 -4.38
C GLY A 54 11.65 -13.73 -5.17
N ASN A 55 12.00 -15.01 -5.13
CA ASN A 55 11.34 -16.06 -5.92
C ASN A 55 10.75 -17.22 -5.09
N ILE A 56 10.64 -17.04 -3.79
CA ILE A 56 10.03 -18.03 -2.89
C ILE A 56 8.51 -17.97 -2.96
N GLY A 57 7.95 -16.75 -2.98
CA GLY A 57 6.52 -16.51 -3.15
C GLY A 57 6.15 -16.14 -4.60
N PRO A 58 4.85 -15.97 -4.90
CA PRO A 58 4.41 -15.51 -6.21
C PRO A 58 4.98 -14.15 -6.61
N ASN A 59 5.19 -13.96 -7.91
CA ASN A 59 5.49 -12.64 -8.48
C ASN A 59 4.25 -11.77 -8.42
N LEU A 60 4.27 -10.73 -7.60
CA LEU A 60 3.12 -9.88 -7.35
C LEU A 60 2.68 -9.07 -8.56
N ASP A 61 3.59 -8.80 -9.50
CA ASP A 61 3.26 -8.09 -10.74
C ASP A 61 2.39 -8.90 -11.70
N THR A 62 2.34 -10.23 -11.52
CA THR A 62 1.63 -11.15 -12.41
C THR A 62 0.49 -11.93 -11.76
N VAL A 63 0.25 -11.75 -10.48
CA VAL A 63 -0.86 -12.39 -9.77
C VAL A 63 -2.19 -11.86 -10.28
N ALA A 64 -3.03 -12.76 -10.80
CA ALA A 64 -4.37 -12.41 -11.26
C ALA A 64 -5.28 -12.04 -10.07
N GLY A 65 -6.06 -10.96 -10.22
CA GLY A 65 -7.05 -10.54 -9.22
C GLY A 65 -6.46 -9.95 -7.95
N LEU A 66 -5.16 -9.63 -7.92
CA LEU A 66 -4.54 -8.98 -6.78
C LEU A 66 -5.15 -7.58 -6.56
N ASN A 67 -5.66 -7.35 -5.37
CA ASN A 67 -6.26 -6.09 -4.96
C ASN A 67 -6.02 -5.85 -3.46
N TYR A 68 -6.40 -4.67 -2.98
CA TYR A 68 -6.20 -4.28 -1.58
C TYR A 68 -6.78 -5.31 -0.58
N ASP A 69 -8.02 -5.74 -0.78
CA ASP A 69 -8.70 -6.64 0.16
C ASP A 69 -8.04 -8.02 0.20
N SER A 70 -7.66 -8.56 -0.96
CA SER A 70 -6.96 -9.85 -1.03
C SER A 70 -5.58 -9.80 -0.42
N VAL A 71 -4.85 -8.71 -0.59
CA VAL A 71 -3.54 -8.52 0.06
C VAL A 71 -3.69 -8.40 1.56
N MET A 72 -4.64 -7.60 2.04
CA MET A 72 -4.93 -7.48 3.48
C MET A 72 -5.25 -8.82 4.12
N ASP A 73 -6.10 -9.62 3.49
CA ASP A 73 -6.49 -10.92 4.02
C ASP A 73 -5.29 -11.87 4.13
N ILE A 74 -4.52 -12.01 3.06
CA ILE A 74 -3.36 -12.91 3.02
C ILE A 74 -2.24 -12.46 3.97
N VAL A 75 -1.95 -11.16 4.03
CA VAL A 75 -0.94 -10.61 4.96
C VAL A 75 -1.37 -10.81 6.41
N THR A 76 -2.65 -10.65 6.71
CA THR A 76 -3.18 -10.83 8.08
C THR A 76 -3.11 -12.27 8.53
N HIS A 77 -3.57 -13.20 7.69
CA HIS A 77 -3.78 -14.61 8.06
C HIS A 77 -2.67 -15.55 7.58
N GLY A 78 -1.81 -15.11 6.68
CA GLY A 78 -0.79 -15.94 6.06
C GLY A 78 -1.36 -16.90 5.00
N LEU A 79 -0.47 -17.57 4.28
CA LEU A 79 -0.81 -18.60 3.31
C LEU A 79 0.40 -19.51 3.07
N GLY A 80 0.27 -20.78 3.35
CA GLY A 80 1.38 -21.74 3.22
C GLY A 80 2.58 -21.35 4.08
N VAL A 81 3.73 -21.12 3.43
CA VAL A 81 4.96 -20.69 4.14
C VAL A 81 5.02 -19.21 4.45
N MET A 82 4.10 -18.42 3.88
CA MET A 82 3.99 -17.00 4.19
C MET A 82 3.44 -16.80 5.60
N PRO A 83 4.16 -16.08 6.48
CA PRO A 83 3.70 -15.84 7.84
C PRO A 83 2.36 -15.08 7.92
N ALA A 84 1.61 -15.32 8.97
CA ALA A 84 0.41 -14.57 9.31
C ALA A 84 0.80 -13.27 10.05
N PHE A 85 1.21 -12.26 9.32
CA PHE A 85 1.78 -11.04 9.89
C PHE A 85 0.86 -10.33 10.89
N GLY A 86 -0.46 -10.46 10.71
CA GLY A 86 -1.42 -9.90 11.64
C GLY A 86 -1.69 -10.82 12.83
N GLU A 87 -2.00 -12.09 12.61
CA GLU A 87 -2.32 -13.03 13.68
C GLU A 87 -1.12 -13.29 14.60
N ASP A 88 0.08 -13.36 14.03
CA ASP A 88 1.33 -13.55 14.77
C ASP A 88 1.90 -12.23 15.33
N GLU A 89 1.19 -11.14 15.23
CA GLU A 89 1.55 -9.82 15.76
C GLU A 89 2.92 -9.29 15.25
N ILE A 90 3.32 -9.68 14.02
CA ILE A 90 4.55 -9.20 13.37
C ILE A 90 4.37 -7.77 12.86
N LEU A 91 3.19 -7.47 12.34
CA LEU A 91 2.79 -6.13 11.90
C LEU A 91 1.54 -5.67 12.64
N THR A 92 1.45 -4.37 12.89
CA THR A 92 0.22 -3.75 13.40
C THR A 92 -0.85 -3.70 12.31
N LYS A 93 -2.11 -3.49 12.69
CA LYS A 93 -3.21 -3.31 11.73
C LYS A 93 -2.97 -2.14 10.79
N GLU A 94 -2.38 -1.06 11.30
CA GLU A 94 -2.02 0.11 10.49
C GLU A 94 -0.94 -0.22 9.47
N GLU A 95 0.09 -0.95 9.85
CA GLU A 95 1.16 -1.37 8.95
C GLU A 95 0.64 -2.32 7.86
N ILE A 96 -0.28 -3.22 8.20
CA ILE A 96 -0.94 -4.10 7.23
C ILE A 96 -1.78 -3.29 6.23
N ASP A 97 -2.55 -2.31 6.70
CA ASP A 97 -3.30 -1.40 5.83
C ASP A 97 -2.35 -0.67 4.86
N ILE A 98 -1.27 -0.13 5.37
CA ILE A 98 -0.30 0.64 4.58
C ILE A 98 0.40 -0.23 3.53
N VAL A 99 0.92 -1.40 3.90
CA VAL A 99 1.61 -2.27 2.95
C VAL A 99 0.65 -2.87 1.92
N SER A 100 -0.59 -3.16 2.31
CA SER A 100 -1.64 -3.64 1.39
C SER A 100 -2.00 -2.58 0.36
N PHE A 101 -2.13 -1.34 0.78
CA PHE A 101 -2.33 -0.20 -0.11
C PHE A 101 -1.15 -0.05 -1.08
N TYR A 102 0.08 -0.13 -0.58
CA TYR A 102 1.29 -0.04 -1.39
C TYR A 102 1.34 -1.13 -2.46
N VAL A 103 1.16 -2.39 -2.08
CA VAL A 103 1.20 -3.52 -3.02
C VAL A 103 0.09 -3.41 -4.06
N ALA A 104 -1.15 -3.14 -3.65
CA ALA A 104 -2.28 -3.01 -4.57
C ALA A 104 -2.11 -1.90 -5.60
N ASN A 105 -1.43 -0.80 -5.24
CA ASN A 105 -1.18 0.33 -6.13
C ASN A 105 0.13 0.23 -6.92
N SER A 106 1.00 -0.71 -6.60
CA SER A 106 2.32 -0.88 -7.21
C SER A 106 2.41 -2.09 -8.14
N ALA A 107 1.68 -3.17 -7.84
CA ALA A 107 1.76 -4.42 -8.57
C ALA A 107 1.28 -4.26 -10.03
N GLY A 108 2.07 -4.79 -10.96
CA GLY A 108 1.77 -4.76 -12.39
C GLY A 108 1.95 -3.38 -13.06
N LYS A 109 2.64 -2.47 -12.42
CA LYS A 109 2.87 -1.10 -12.94
C LYS A 109 4.20 -0.95 -13.67
#